data_a2edaf97b357bbdb316bbf1355f4dd4b
#
_entry.id   a2edaf97b357bbdb316bbf1355f4dd4b
#
_cell.length_a   1.000
_cell.length_b   1.000
_cell.length_c   1.000
_cell.angle_alpha   90.00
_cell.angle_beta   90.00
_cell.angle_gamma   90.00
#
_symmetry.space_group_name_H-M   'P 1'
#
loop_
_entity.id
_entity.type
_entity.pdbx_description
1 polymer ?
#
loop_
_entity_poly.entity_id
_entity_poly.type
_entity_poly.pdbx_seq_one_letter_code
_entity_poly.pdbx_strand_id
1 'polypeptide(L)'
;MKVTQEQKALNKEKILAAAARLYRAHGVDGIGIGELAKSVGLTHGGFYRQFPEGKEQLICEAIDRIFEQHAELWSSMASGADIVERYVSQEHVDDEADGCPIPTLGADVSRMGGVASESWTNGVKQLLHILMTRQWRDGQPISEDRALQIVASISGALVIAKASSDPDMTRKLLRAVVSQWTQA
;
A
#
# COMPACT_ATOMS: atom_id res chain seq x y z
N MET A 1 4.99 32.09 17.85
CA MET A 1 5.90 31.05 18.40
C MET A 1 6.60 30.34 17.26
N LYS A 2 7.93 30.26 17.28
CA LYS A 2 8.67 29.50 16.26
C LYS A 2 8.48 28.00 16.52
N VAL A 3 7.91 27.27 15.55
CA VAL A 3 7.74 25.81 15.63
C VAL A 3 9.13 25.17 15.68
N THR A 4 9.40 24.29 16.64
CA THR A 4 10.69 23.60 16.77
C THR A 4 10.88 22.60 15.61
N GLN A 5 12.12 22.16 15.36
CA GLN A 5 12.41 21.12 14.35
C GLN A 5 11.68 19.81 14.66
N GLU A 6 11.65 19.44 15.93
CA GLU A 6 10.93 18.25 16.42
C GLU A 6 9.41 18.36 16.14
N GLN A 7 8.82 19.52 16.43
CA GLN A 7 7.40 19.75 16.12
C GLN A 7 7.11 19.73 14.61
N LYS A 8 8.07 20.19 13.79
CA LYS A 8 7.94 20.07 12.32
C LYS A 8 7.93 18.61 11.87
N ALA A 9 8.88 17.81 12.35
CA ALA A 9 8.95 16.39 12.02
C ALA A 9 7.67 15.65 12.44
N LEU A 10 7.18 15.90 13.66
CA LEU A 10 5.94 15.32 14.15
C LEU A 10 4.71 15.72 13.31
N ASN A 11 4.64 16.98 12.90
CA ASN A 11 3.54 17.43 12.03
C ASN A 11 3.60 16.80 10.65
N LYS A 12 4.80 16.68 10.04
CA LYS A 12 5.00 16.00 8.77
C LYS A 12 4.54 14.55 8.85
N GLU A 13 4.96 13.85 9.89
CA GLU A 13 4.59 12.46 10.15
C GLU A 13 3.07 12.27 10.28
N LYS A 14 2.38 13.17 11.01
CA LYS A 14 0.92 13.13 11.12
C LYS A 14 0.22 13.33 9.78
N ILE A 15 0.72 14.24 8.93
CA ILE A 15 0.16 14.45 7.60
C ILE A 15 0.36 13.21 6.73
N LEU A 16 1.56 12.63 6.72
CA LEU A 16 1.88 11.44 5.94
C LEU A 16 1.02 10.24 6.38
N ALA A 17 0.87 10.03 7.67
CA ALA A 17 0.02 8.95 8.20
C ALA A 17 -1.45 9.13 7.78
N ALA A 18 -1.98 10.35 7.88
CA ALA A 18 -3.35 10.65 7.45
C ALA A 18 -3.51 10.50 5.93
N ALA A 19 -2.55 11.01 5.14
CA ALA A 19 -2.56 10.90 3.69
C ALA A 19 -2.52 9.43 3.24
N ALA A 20 -1.65 8.62 3.84
CA ALA A 20 -1.54 7.20 3.56
C ALA A 20 -2.88 6.46 3.72
N ARG A 21 -3.62 6.76 4.80
CA ARG A 21 -4.93 6.15 5.06
C ARG A 21 -6.02 6.69 4.12
N LEU A 22 -6.13 8.01 4.01
CA LEU A 22 -7.19 8.66 3.25
C LEU A 22 -7.05 8.40 1.74
N TYR A 23 -5.83 8.36 1.21
CA TYR A 23 -5.61 8.02 -0.20
C TYR A 23 -6.00 6.57 -0.51
N ARG A 24 -5.73 5.61 0.38
CA ARG A 24 -6.18 4.23 0.18
C ARG A 24 -7.69 4.09 0.25
N ALA A 25 -8.36 4.82 1.13
CA ALA A 25 -9.81 4.77 1.28
C ALA A 25 -10.57 5.50 0.16
N HIS A 26 -10.05 6.64 -0.33
CA HIS A 26 -10.80 7.54 -1.19
C HIS A 26 -10.13 7.81 -2.55
N GLY A 27 -8.96 7.23 -2.81
CA GLY A 27 -8.12 7.60 -3.96
C GLY A 27 -7.41 8.95 -3.74
N VAL A 28 -6.42 9.22 -4.60
CA VAL A 28 -5.59 10.45 -4.50
C VAL A 28 -6.41 11.72 -4.76
N ASP A 29 -7.38 11.66 -5.67
CA ASP A 29 -8.23 12.80 -6.02
C ASP A 29 -9.46 12.93 -5.12
N GLY A 30 -9.78 11.89 -4.34
CA GLY A 30 -10.91 11.88 -3.42
C GLY A 30 -10.75 12.77 -2.20
N ILE A 31 -9.52 13.28 -1.91
CA ILE A 31 -9.26 14.12 -0.75
C ILE A 31 -8.44 15.37 -1.13
N GLY A 32 -8.91 16.53 -0.69
CA GLY A 32 -8.24 17.81 -0.89
C GLY A 32 -7.21 18.12 0.19
N ILE A 33 -6.19 18.93 -0.15
CA ILE A 33 -5.15 19.38 0.81
C ILE A 33 -5.77 20.07 2.04
N GLY A 34 -6.81 20.89 1.84
CA GLY A 34 -7.47 21.58 2.94
C GLY A 34 -8.15 20.65 3.92
N GLU A 35 -8.80 19.62 3.42
CA GLU A 35 -9.45 18.58 4.23
C GLU A 35 -8.41 17.73 4.97
N LEU A 36 -7.36 17.31 4.29
CA LEU A 36 -6.25 16.57 4.89
C LEU A 36 -5.56 17.38 6.00
N ALA A 37 -5.23 18.67 5.75
CA ALA A 37 -4.63 19.52 6.78
C ALA A 37 -5.55 19.64 8.00
N LYS A 38 -6.85 19.84 7.78
CA LYS A 38 -7.87 19.94 8.84
C LYS A 38 -7.98 18.64 9.64
N SER A 39 -7.89 17.47 9.01
CA SER A 39 -7.99 16.17 9.69
C SER A 39 -6.89 15.95 10.73
N VAL A 40 -5.74 16.62 10.56
CA VAL A 40 -4.59 16.55 11.48
C VAL A 40 -4.41 17.82 12.35
N GLY A 41 -5.40 18.72 12.34
CA GLY A 41 -5.39 19.94 13.15
C GLY A 41 -4.44 21.03 12.65
N LEU A 42 -4.12 21.03 11.36
CA LEU A 42 -3.25 22.01 10.72
C LEU A 42 -4.04 23.00 9.84
N THR A 43 -3.50 24.19 9.67
CA THR A 43 -3.98 25.15 8.67
C THR A 43 -3.41 24.82 7.29
N HIS A 44 -4.05 25.33 6.24
CA HIS A 44 -3.56 25.22 4.86
C HIS A 44 -2.12 25.73 4.70
N GLY A 45 -1.77 26.87 5.33
CA GLY A 45 -0.38 27.37 5.35
C GLY A 45 0.57 26.51 6.19
N GLY A 46 0.06 25.78 7.19
CA GLY A 46 0.82 24.79 7.96
C GLY A 46 1.22 23.59 7.11
N PHE A 47 0.34 23.17 6.20
CA PHE A 47 0.61 22.12 5.23
C PHE A 47 1.79 22.48 4.29
N TYR A 48 1.74 23.62 3.61
CA TYR A 48 2.79 24.01 2.65
C TYR A 48 4.17 24.28 3.28
N ARG A 49 4.24 24.46 4.61
CA ARG A 49 5.51 24.46 5.33
C ARG A 49 6.16 23.07 5.44
N GLN A 50 5.36 22.01 5.36
CA GLN A 50 5.84 20.64 5.42
C GLN A 50 6.08 20.07 4.01
N PHE A 51 5.25 20.46 3.05
CA PHE A 51 5.27 20.00 1.66
C PHE A 51 5.33 21.21 0.72
N PRO A 52 6.51 21.85 0.56
CA PRO A 52 6.66 23.06 -0.25
C PRO A 52 6.35 22.83 -1.74
N GLU A 53 6.57 21.62 -2.26
CA GLU A 53 6.23 21.23 -3.63
C GLU A 53 4.75 20.82 -3.79
N GLY A 54 3.98 20.87 -2.70
CA GLY A 54 2.54 20.71 -2.73
C GLY A 54 2.06 19.26 -2.68
N LYS A 55 0.93 19.00 -3.40
CA LYS A 55 0.20 17.72 -3.34
C LYS A 55 1.03 16.57 -3.93
N GLU A 56 1.79 16.82 -4.99
CA GLU A 56 2.60 15.78 -5.65
C GLU A 56 3.67 15.22 -4.71
N GLN A 57 4.42 16.10 -4.04
CA GLN A 57 5.39 15.69 -3.01
C GLN A 57 4.73 14.83 -1.93
N LEU A 58 3.57 15.27 -1.41
CA LEU A 58 2.85 14.51 -0.39
C LEU A 58 2.45 13.13 -0.89
N ILE A 59 1.97 13.02 -2.13
CA ILE A 59 1.54 11.75 -2.71
C ILE A 59 2.72 10.79 -2.81
N CYS A 60 3.86 11.24 -3.33
CA CYS A 60 5.06 10.40 -3.45
C CYS A 60 5.54 9.92 -2.08
N GLU A 61 5.68 10.83 -1.11
CA GLU A 61 6.10 10.47 0.25
C GLU A 61 5.07 9.56 0.96
N ALA A 62 3.77 9.71 0.68
CA ALA A 62 2.74 8.82 1.22
C ALA A 62 2.80 7.43 0.59
N ILE A 63 3.05 7.32 -0.72
CA ILE A 63 3.26 6.05 -1.43
C ILE A 63 4.48 5.33 -0.84
N ASP A 64 5.62 6.01 -0.72
CA ASP A 64 6.84 5.45 -0.14
C ASP A 64 6.56 4.89 1.26
N ARG A 65 5.93 5.69 2.13
CA ARG A 65 5.55 5.26 3.49
C ARG A 65 4.66 4.02 3.51
N ILE A 66 3.67 3.95 2.63
CA ILE A 66 2.76 2.80 2.57
C ILE A 66 3.53 1.53 2.17
N PHE A 67 4.41 1.62 1.19
CA PHE A 67 5.25 0.49 0.78
C PHE A 67 6.24 0.08 1.88
N GLU A 68 6.85 1.03 2.59
CA GLU A 68 7.71 0.76 3.75
C GLU A 68 6.96 -0.04 4.83
N GLN A 69 5.74 0.39 5.20
CA GLN A 69 4.91 -0.32 6.17
C GLN A 69 4.58 -1.75 5.72
N HIS A 70 4.27 -1.95 4.44
CA HIS A 70 4.01 -3.29 3.90
C HIS A 70 5.26 -4.14 3.81
N ALA A 71 6.40 -3.55 3.49
CA ALA A 71 7.68 -4.23 3.49
C ALA A 71 8.09 -4.70 4.90
N GLU A 72 7.89 -3.87 5.92
CA GLU A 72 8.09 -4.24 7.32
C GLU A 72 7.17 -5.41 7.73
N LEU A 73 5.87 -5.30 7.40
CA LEU A 73 4.88 -6.35 7.67
C LEU A 73 5.28 -7.68 7.00
N TRP A 74 5.57 -7.68 5.71
CA TRP A 74 5.97 -8.88 4.97
C TRP A 74 7.30 -9.43 5.47
N SER A 75 8.23 -8.54 5.86
CA SER A 75 9.52 -8.95 6.43
C SER A 75 9.39 -9.59 7.81
N SER A 76 8.34 -9.33 8.55
CA SER A 76 8.06 -9.96 9.85
C SER A 76 7.45 -11.36 9.74
N MET A 77 6.95 -11.76 8.57
CA MET A 77 6.30 -13.06 8.36
C MET A 77 7.33 -14.18 8.18
N ALA A 78 6.99 -15.38 8.60
CA ALA A 78 7.91 -16.51 8.61
C ALA A 78 8.21 -17.05 7.21
N SER A 79 7.22 -17.05 6.31
CA SER A 79 7.33 -17.61 4.96
C SER A 79 6.62 -16.77 3.89
N GLY A 80 6.91 -17.06 2.61
CA GLY A 80 6.16 -16.50 1.49
C GLY A 80 4.70 -16.97 1.46
N ALA A 81 4.42 -18.18 1.93
CA ALA A 81 3.05 -18.68 2.06
C ALA A 81 2.24 -17.87 3.09
N ASP A 82 2.84 -17.54 4.25
CA ASP A 82 2.18 -16.72 5.27
C ASP A 82 1.84 -15.32 4.73
N ILE A 83 2.73 -14.75 3.89
CA ILE A 83 2.46 -13.47 3.21
C ILE A 83 1.22 -13.60 2.33
N VAL A 84 1.14 -14.64 1.51
CA VAL A 84 -0.02 -14.85 0.62
C VAL A 84 -1.31 -15.06 1.41
N GLU A 85 -1.29 -15.91 2.44
CA GLU A 85 -2.46 -16.19 3.29
C GLU A 85 -2.97 -14.94 4.00
N ARG A 86 -2.06 -14.15 4.57
CA ARG A 86 -2.41 -12.88 5.22
C ARG A 86 -2.93 -11.85 4.22
N TYR A 87 -2.30 -11.76 3.05
CA TYR A 87 -2.66 -10.78 2.02
C TYR A 87 -4.02 -11.11 1.39
N VAL A 88 -4.26 -12.38 1.05
CA VAL A 88 -5.50 -12.84 0.38
C VAL A 88 -6.52 -13.31 1.43
N SER A 89 -6.93 -12.38 2.30
CA SER A 89 -7.84 -12.65 3.40
C SER A 89 -9.10 -11.77 3.32
N GLN A 90 -10.18 -12.21 3.94
CA GLN A 90 -11.38 -11.39 4.09
C GLN A 90 -11.10 -10.11 4.88
N GLU A 91 -10.25 -10.20 5.90
CA GLU A 91 -9.81 -9.05 6.69
C GLU A 91 -9.20 -7.95 5.80
N HIS A 92 -8.35 -8.32 4.82
CA HIS A 92 -7.77 -7.36 3.88
C HIS A 92 -8.78 -6.86 2.84
N VAL A 93 -9.79 -7.65 2.47
CA VAL A 93 -10.90 -7.20 1.61
C VAL A 93 -11.70 -6.12 2.34
N ASP A 94 -11.97 -6.30 3.62
CA ASP A 94 -12.79 -5.39 4.44
C ASP A 94 -12.00 -4.16 4.91
N ASP A 95 -10.67 -4.19 4.82
CA ASP A 95 -9.81 -3.07 5.21
C ASP A 95 -9.80 -1.99 4.12
N GLU A 96 -10.40 -0.84 4.43
CA GLU A 96 -10.51 0.30 3.51
C GLU A 96 -9.27 1.21 3.54
N ALA A 97 -8.55 1.27 4.67
CA ALA A 97 -7.60 2.34 4.91
C ALA A 97 -6.15 1.90 5.15
N ASP A 98 -5.91 0.66 5.58
CA ASP A 98 -4.58 0.16 5.91
C ASP A 98 -4.09 -0.97 5.00
N GLY A 99 -4.87 -1.33 3.97
CA GLY A 99 -4.53 -2.34 2.96
C GLY A 99 -3.35 -1.94 2.05
N CYS A 100 -2.90 -2.90 1.24
CA CYS A 100 -1.80 -2.72 0.29
C CYS A 100 -2.11 -1.62 -0.75
N PRO A 101 -1.14 -0.80 -1.12
CA PRO A 101 -1.36 0.26 -2.10
C PRO A 101 -1.62 -0.29 -3.52
N ILE A 102 -1.12 -1.50 -3.85
CA ILE A 102 -1.20 -2.03 -5.22
C ILE A 102 -2.65 -2.13 -5.71
N PRO A 103 -3.59 -2.76 -4.99
CA PRO A 103 -4.98 -2.85 -5.45
C PRO A 103 -5.77 -1.54 -5.29
N THR A 104 -5.31 -0.58 -4.48
CA THR A 104 -6.07 0.63 -4.17
C THR A 104 -5.60 1.86 -4.95
N LEU A 105 -4.31 2.06 -5.13
CA LEU A 105 -3.73 3.28 -5.72
C LEU A 105 -3.10 3.07 -7.10
N GLY A 106 -2.99 1.84 -7.60
CA GLY A 106 -2.32 1.57 -8.87
C GLY A 106 -2.92 2.33 -10.06
N ALA A 107 -4.25 2.46 -10.11
CA ALA A 107 -4.93 3.21 -11.15
C ALA A 107 -4.67 4.73 -11.03
N ASP A 108 -4.59 5.28 -9.82
CA ASP A 108 -4.29 6.69 -9.59
C ASP A 108 -2.86 7.02 -10.02
N VAL A 109 -1.89 6.22 -9.59
CA VAL A 109 -0.48 6.36 -9.97
C VAL A 109 -0.29 6.27 -11.47
N SER A 110 -1.00 5.34 -12.15
CA SER A 110 -0.95 5.20 -13.61
C SER A 110 -1.43 6.47 -14.34
N ARG A 111 -2.42 7.17 -13.79
CA ARG A 111 -2.90 8.44 -14.36
C ARG A 111 -1.96 9.62 -14.08
N MET A 112 -1.29 9.62 -12.95
CA MET A 112 -0.36 10.68 -12.56
C MET A 112 0.96 10.62 -13.34
N GLY A 113 1.54 9.43 -13.51
CA GLY A 113 2.87 9.27 -14.12
C GLY A 113 4.00 9.89 -13.27
N GLY A 114 5.11 10.24 -13.92
CA GLY A 114 6.21 11.01 -13.32
C GLY A 114 6.81 10.39 -12.06
N VAL A 115 7.11 11.22 -11.07
CA VAL A 115 7.76 10.84 -9.80
C VAL A 115 6.91 9.84 -9.00
N ALA A 116 5.58 9.94 -9.07
CA ALA A 116 4.70 8.97 -8.41
C ALA A 116 4.88 7.54 -8.96
N SER A 117 5.10 7.39 -10.27
CA SER A 117 5.40 6.09 -10.89
C SER A 117 6.77 5.56 -10.46
N GLU A 118 7.74 6.42 -10.18
CA GLU A 118 9.05 6.02 -9.68
C GLU A 118 8.96 5.48 -8.25
N SER A 119 8.33 6.22 -7.32
CA SER A 119 8.05 5.77 -5.94
C SER A 119 7.29 4.43 -5.94
N TRP A 120 6.27 4.32 -6.77
CA TRP A 120 5.52 3.09 -6.97
C TRP A 120 6.39 1.91 -7.40
N THR A 121 7.17 2.10 -8.45
CA THR A 121 8.04 1.06 -9.00
C THR A 121 9.05 0.57 -7.97
N ASN A 122 9.64 1.49 -7.21
CA ASN A 122 10.58 1.16 -6.14
C ASN A 122 9.91 0.36 -5.03
N GLY A 123 8.71 0.75 -4.61
CA GLY A 123 7.94 0.03 -3.61
C GLY A 123 7.56 -1.39 -4.06
N VAL A 124 7.09 -1.56 -5.30
CA VAL A 124 6.81 -2.89 -5.87
C VAL A 124 8.06 -3.75 -5.91
N LYS A 125 9.20 -3.22 -6.36
CA LYS A 125 10.49 -3.96 -6.38
C LYS A 125 10.90 -4.41 -4.98
N GLN A 126 10.67 -3.60 -3.95
CA GLN A 126 10.95 -3.95 -2.57
C GLN A 126 10.11 -5.16 -2.10
N LEU A 127 8.80 -5.15 -2.40
CA LEU A 127 7.93 -6.29 -2.06
C LEU A 127 8.29 -7.56 -2.84
N LEU A 128 8.64 -7.44 -4.12
CA LEU A 128 9.15 -8.57 -4.93
C LEU A 128 10.42 -9.15 -4.30
N HIS A 129 11.38 -8.32 -3.92
CA HIS A 129 12.61 -8.77 -3.28
C HIS A 129 12.34 -9.55 -1.98
N ILE A 130 11.38 -9.10 -1.16
CA ILE A 130 10.98 -9.81 0.05
C ILE A 130 10.44 -11.20 -0.31
N LEU A 131 9.52 -11.31 -1.27
CA LEU A 131 8.98 -12.62 -1.70
C LEU A 131 10.07 -13.55 -2.21
N MET A 132 11.01 -13.05 -3.00
CA MET A 132 12.10 -13.83 -3.57
C MET A 132 13.07 -14.36 -2.51
N THR A 133 13.24 -13.64 -1.40
CA THR A 133 14.18 -14.00 -0.33
C THR A 133 13.55 -14.81 0.80
N ARG A 134 12.22 -14.95 0.83
CA ARG A 134 11.52 -15.78 1.83
C ARG A 134 11.62 -17.26 1.48
N GLN A 135 11.59 -18.07 2.53
CA GLN A 135 11.41 -19.52 2.35
C GLN A 135 9.97 -19.82 1.94
N TRP A 136 9.83 -20.74 1.02
CA TRP A 136 8.57 -21.33 0.61
C TRP A 136 8.48 -22.77 1.13
N ARG A 137 7.39 -23.50 0.84
CA ARG A 137 7.15 -24.83 1.43
C ARG A 137 8.25 -25.86 1.11
N ASP A 138 8.89 -25.72 -0.04
CA ASP A 138 10.04 -26.55 -0.44
C ASP A 138 11.36 -26.11 0.23
N GLY A 139 11.31 -25.07 1.07
CA GLY A 139 12.47 -24.49 1.75
C GLY A 139 13.38 -23.66 0.83
N GLN A 140 12.96 -23.38 -0.42
CA GLN A 140 13.76 -22.66 -1.40
C GLN A 140 13.20 -21.26 -1.69
N PRO A 141 14.05 -20.31 -2.07
CA PRO A 141 13.63 -19.03 -2.66
C PRO A 141 12.95 -19.24 -4.01
N ILE A 142 12.11 -18.28 -4.41
CA ILE A 142 11.44 -18.32 -5.71
C ILE A 142 12.12 -17.38 -6.72
N SER A 143 11.90 -17.66 -8.02
CA SER A 143 12.35 -16.80 -9.09
C SER A 143 11.60 -15.46 -9.14
N GLU A 144 12.16 -14.46 -9.81
CA GLU A 144 11.52 -13.17 -10.04
C GLU A 144 10.20 -13.33 -10.80
N ASP A 145 10.17 -14.16 -11.85
CA ASP A 145 8.94 -14.42 -12.60
C ASP A 145 7.82 -14.97 -11.71
N ARG A 146 8.16 -15.88 -10.79
CA ARG A 146 7.18 -16.42 -9.85
C ARG A 146 6.72 -15.36 -8.84
N ALA A 147 7.61 -14.52 -8.35
CA ALA A 147 7.25 -13.40 -7.48
C ALA A 147 6.32 -12.39 -8.18
N LEU A 148 6.59 -12.06 -9.44
CA LEU A 148 5.73 -11.21 -10.28
C LEU A 148 4.34 -11.82 -10.47
N GLN A 149 4.25 -13.13 -10.76
CA GLN A 149 2.97 -13.85 -10.89
C GLN A 149 2.18 -13.83 -9.57
N ILE A 150 2.86 -14.01 -8.44
CA ILE A 150 2.22 -13.95 -7.12
C ILE A 150 1.66 -12.55 -6.88
N VAL A 151 2.45 -11.50 -7.02
CA VAL A 151 2.00 -10.12 -6.79
C VAL A 151 0.83 -9.76 -7.70
N ALA A 152 0.89 -10.10 -8.98
CA ALA A 152 -0.21 -9.86 -9.90
C ALA A 152 -1.50 -10.63 -9.49
N SER A 153 -1.35 -11.89 -9.09
CA SER A 153 -2.47 -12.75 -8.70
C SER A 153 -3.14 -12.29 -7.41
N ILE A 154 -2.35 -12.04 -6.34
CA ILE A 154 -2.90 -11.63 -5.04
C ILE A 154 -3.52 -10.22 -5.10
N SER A 155 -2.88 -9.30 -5.85
CA SER A 155 -3.42 -7.95 -6.02
C SER A 155 -4.68 -7.94 -6.87
N GLY A 156 -4.70 -8.70 -7.97
CA GLY A 156 -5.89 -8.86 -8.81
C GLY A 156 -7.06 -9.49 -8.06
N ALA A 157 -6.79 -10.48 -7.20
CA ALA A 157 -7.81 -11.08 -6.35
C ALA A 157 -8.46 -10.05 -5.42
N LEU A 158 -7.67 -9.18 -4.78
CA LEU A 158 -8.21 -8.13 -3.91
C LEU A 158 -9.01 -7.08 -4.67
N VAL A 159 -8.55 -6.65 -5.87
CA VAL A 159 -9.32 -5.72 -6.71
C VAL A 159 -10.69 -6.29 -7.03
N ILE A 160 -10.75 -7.55 -7.46
CA ILE A 160 -12.02 -8.22 -7.80
C ILE A 160 -12.88 -8.40 -6.55
N ALA A 161 -12.30 -8.85 -5.45
CA ALA A 161 -13.01 -9.10 -4.20
C ALA A 161 -13.63 -7.83 -3.61
N LYS A 162 -12.87 -6.73 -3.56
CA LYS A 162 -13.35 -5.42 -3.06
C LYS A 162 -14.47 -4.83 -3.93
N ALA A 163 -14.45 -5.09 -5.24
CA ALA A 163 -15.47 -4.59 -6.16
C ALA A 163 -16.70 -5.50 -6.26
N SER A 164 -16.65 -6.71 -5.73
CA SER A 164 -17.71 -7.70 -5.86
C SER A 164 -18.82 -7.52 -4.83
N SER A 165 -20.07 -7.58 -5.30
CA SER A 165 -21.25 -7.69 -4.43
C SER A 165 -21.64 -9.16 -4.12
N ASP A 166 -20.88 -10.16 -4.63
CA ASP A 166 -21.14 -11.58 -4.44
C ASP A 166 -20.15 -12.20 -3.43
N PRO A 167 -20.57 -12.45 -2.16
CA PRO A 167 -19.72 -13.03 -1.15
C PRO A 167 -19.26 -14.45 -1.45
N ASP A 168 -20.05 -15.24 -2.20
CA ASP A 168 -19.69 -16.60 -2.55
C ASP A 168 -18.60 -16.61 -3.61
N MET A 169 -18.70 -15.75 -4.61
CA MET A 169 -17.63 -15.54 -5.60
C MET A 169 -16.36 -15.07 -4.92
N THR A 170 -16.45 -14.07 -4.03
CA THR A 170 -15.30 -13.55 -3.27
C THR A 170 -14.61 -14.68 -2.51
N ARG A 171 -15.32 -15.48 -1.71
CA ARG A 171 -14.73 -16.61 -0.97
C ARG A 171 -14.06 -17.64 -1.87
N LYS A 172 -14.67 -17.97 -3.01
CA LYS A 172 -14.09 -18.91 -3.98
C LYS A 172 -12.81 -18.37 -4.61
N LEU A 173 -12.80 -17.08 -4.96
CA LEU A 173 -11.64 -16.41 -5.54
C LEU A 173 -10.46 -16.39 -4.56
N LEU A 174 -10.67 -15.91 -3.34
CA LEU A 174 -9.61 -15.85 -2.32
C LEU A 174 -9.03 -17.25 -2.05
N ARG A 175 -9.90 -18.26 -1.88
CA ARG A 175 -9.46 -19.65 -1.66
C ARG A 175 -8.64 -20.18 -2.83
N ALA A 176 -9.07 -19.95 -4.07
CA ALA A 176 -8.36 -20.42 -5.26
C ALA A 176 -6.95 -19.83 -5.35
N VAL A 177 -6.80 -18.52 -5.07
CA VAL A 177 -5.49 -17.87 -5.12
C VAL A 177 -4.58 -18.33 -3.97
N VAL A 178 -5.10 -18.43 -2.75
CA VAL A 178 -4.34 -18.98 -1.62
C VAL A 178 -3.87 -20.40 -1.94
N SER A 179 -4.78 -21.29 -2.37
CA SER A 179 -4.45 -22.68 -2.69
C SER A 179 -3.37 -22.79 -3.77
N GLN A 180 -3.45 -21.95 -4.82
CA GLN A 180 -2.48 -21.93 -5.91
C GLN A 180 -1.05 -21.66 -5.42
N TRP A 181 -0.87 -20.75 -4.46
CA TRP A 181 0.44 -20.26 -4.08
C TRP A 181 0.96 -20.83 -2.76
N THR A 182 0.10 -21.47 -1.96
CA THR A 182 0.50 -22.06 -0.66
C THR A 182 0.57 -23.58 -0.67
N GLN A 183 0.02 -24.26 -1.71
CA GLN A 183 0.05 -25.72 -1.82
C GLN A 183 1.03 -26.26 -2.88
N ALA A 184 1.64 -25.36 -3.68
CA ALA A 184 2.59 -25.71 -4.73
C ALA A 184 4.04 -25.74 -4.22
#